data_02041ac436658934e519446ed3d4d07d
#
_entry.id   02041ac436658934e519446ed3d4d07d
#
_cell.length_a   1.000
_cell.length_b   1.000
_cell.length_c   1.000
_cell.angle_alpha   90.00
_cell.angle_beta   90.00
_cell.angle_gamma   90.00
#
_symmetry.space_group_name_H-M   'P 1'
#
loop_
_entity.id
_entity.type
_entity.pdbx_description
1 polymer ?
#
loop_
_entity_poly.entity_id
_entity_poly.type
_entity_poly.pdbx_seq_one_letter_code
_entity_poly.pdbx_strand_id
1 'polypeptide(L)'
;MARTSTPRVRKPARAQAFTRKLLAWWARAARDLPWRRTRDPYRVLVSEFMLQQTQVSRVAEYYPRFLERFPDLESLARARPRAVREAWDGLGYYARARNLHALAKRVTGRSVAGRGVAGDGVPTLPDDPEELIKLPGIGPYTAGAVASFAYEKPVPAVDTNVRRVLSRVFFGDDRQRGSRERLTRQRPIPPRRIWALATALVPKTGKRAWKFNQAIMELGALICVARKPRCPQCPVRPVCRTGKARRTDAQR
;
A
#
# COMPACT_ATOMS: atom_id res chain seq x y z
N MET A 1 23.50 12.81 -16.39
CA MET A 1 22.53 12.16 -15.48
C MET A 1 22.27 10.76 -16.00
N ALA A 2 22.84 9.74 -15.38
CA ALA A 2 22.71 8.36 -15.80
C ALA A 2 21.31 7.84 -15.46
N ARG A 3 20.52 7.49 -16.46
CA ARG A 3 19.27 6.73 -16.30
C ARG A 3 19.63 5.34 -15.78
N THR A 4 19.40 5.09 -14.50
CA THR A 4 19.51 3.76 -13.94
C THR A 4 18.41 2.89 -14.58
N SER A 5 18.79 2.10 -15.57
CA SER A 5 17.93 1.13 -16.21
C SER A 5 17.52 0.08 -15.18
N THR A 6 16.26 0.15 -14.73
CA THR A 6 15.68 -0.88 -13.88
C THR A 6 15.75 -2.22 -14.64
N PRO A 7 16.37 -3.27 -14.08
CA PRO A 7 16.50 -4.55 -14.77
C PRO A 7 15.09 -5.08 -15.11
N ARG A 8 14.85 -5.39 -16.38
CA ARG A 8 13.59 -6.00 -16.85
C ARG A 8 13.42 -7.37 -16.20
N VAL A 9 12.67 -7.40 -15.11
CA VAL A 9 12.30 -8.67 -14.48
C VAL A 9 11.28 -9.36 -15.37
N ARG A 10 11.68 -10.51 -15.93
CA ARG A 10 10.81 -11.35 -16.73
C ARG A 10 9.61 -11.80 -15.90
N LYS A 11 8.38 -11.57 -16.40
CA LYS A 11 7.16 -12.03 -15.72
C LYS A 11 7.21 -13.54 -15.50
N PRO A 12 7.04 -14.03 -14.26
CA PRO A 12 6.97 -15.47 -14.02
C PRO A 12 5.79 -16.11 -14.79
N ALA A 13 5.94 -17.33 -15.28
CA ALA A 13 4.89 -18.04 -16.01
C ALA A 13 3.53 -18.07 -15.27
N ARG A 14 3.56 -18.11 -13.94
CA ARG A 14 2.37 -18.08 -13.09
C ARG A 14 1.74 -16.70 -12.85
N ALA A 15 2.36 -15.61 -13.34
CA ALA A 15 1.95 -14.23 -13.06
C ALA A 15 0.53 -13.92 -13.56
N GLN A 16 0.20 -14.36 -14.77
CA GLN A 16 -1.13 -14.14 -15.34
C GLN A 16 -2.22 -14.87 -14.55
N ALA A 17 -1.98 -16.14 -14.21
CA ALA A 17 -2.91 -16.93 -13.42
C ALA A 17 -3.07 -16.38 -12.01
N PHE A 18 -1.99 -15.87 -11.39
CA PHE A 18 -2.03 -15.18 -10.10
C PHE A 18 -2.93 -13.95 -10.17
N THR A 19 -2.67 -13.02 -11.11
CA THR A 19 -3.44 -11.78 -11.27
C THR A 19 -4.92 -12.08 -11.54
N ARG A 20 -5.24 -13.01 -12.43
CA ARG A 20 -6.63 -13.39 -12.74
C ARG A 20 -7.37 -13.92 -11.53
N LYS A 21 -6.79 -14.88 -10.81
CA LYS A 21 -7.40 -15.48 -9.60
C LYS A 21 -7.54 -14.46 -8.46
N LEU A 22 -6.55 -13.59 -8.27
CA LEU A 22 -6.56 -12.54 -7.28
C LEU A 22 -7.70 -11.55 -7.52
N LEU A 23 -7.81 -11.03 -8.75
CA LEU A 23 -8.85 -10.06 -9.11
C LEU A 23 -10.26 -10.66 -9.09
N ALA A 24 -10.43 -11.90 -9.53
CA ALA A 24 -11.71 -12.60 -9.46
C ALA A 24 -12.19 -12.82 -8.01
N TRP A 25 -11.28 -13.12 -7.10
CA TRP A 25 -11.59 -13.23 -5.67
C TRP A 25 -11.94 -11.86 -5.09
N TRP A 26 -11.14 -10.85 -5.35
CA TRP A 26 -11.31 -9.52 -4.79
C TRP A 26 -12.65 -8.88 -5.19
N ALA A 27 -13.13 -9.15 -6.40
CA ALA A 27 -14.44 -8.65 -6.85
C ALA A 27 -15.61 -9.06 -5.95
N ARG A 28 -15.45 -10.14 -5.16
CA ARG A 28 -16.49 -10.67 -4.24
C ARG A 28 -16.14 -10.47 -2.76
N ALA A 29 -14.85 -10.28 -2.45
CA ALA A 29 -14.35 -10.28 -1.08
C ALA A 29 -13.81 -8.91 -0.62
N ALA A 30 -13.88 -7.90 -1.48
CA ALA A 30 -13.43 -6.55 -1.16
C ALA A 30 -14.27 -5.97 -0.02
N ARG A 31 -13.61 -5.55 1.06
CA ARG A 31 -14.28 -4.77 2.11
C ARG A 31 -14.65 -3.40 1.59
N ASP A 32 -15.84 -2.94 1.93
CA ASP A 32 -16.26 -1.56 1.69
C ASP A 32 -15.63 -0.66 2.76
N LEU A 33 -14.64 0.15 2.34
CA LEU A 33 -13.89 1.03 3.23
C LEU A 33 -14.01 2.47 2.72
N PRO A 34 -14.25 3.47 3.61
CA PRO A 34 -14.51 4.86 3.20
C PRO A 34 -13.47 5.43 2.24
N TRP A 35 -12.19 5.17 2.48
CA TRP A 35 -11.07 5.66 1.65
C TRP A 35 -10.94 4.95 0.30
N ARG A 36 -11.67 3.86 0.05
CA ARG A 36 -11.73 3.19 -1.26
C ARG A 36 -12.77 3.78 -2.21
N ARG A 37 -13.70 4.58 -1.66
CA ARG A 37 -14.77 5.22 -2.42
C ARG A 37 -14.35 6.54 -3.07
N THR A 38 -13.15 7.04 -2.76
CA THR A 38 -12.61 8.30 -3.27
C THR A 38 -11.37 8.10 -4.14
N ARG A 39 -11.10 9.12 -4.99
CA ARG A 39 -9.84 9.30 -5.71
C ARG A 39 -9.16 10.61 -5.32
N ASP A 40 -9.72 11.34 -4.39
CA ASP A 40 -9.13 12.55 -3.86
C ASP A 40 -7.76 12.24 -3.23
N PRO A 41 -6.66 12.87 -3.71
CA PRO A 41 -5.30 12.58 -3.25
C PRO A 41 -5.10 12.87 -1.77
N TYR A 42 -5.71 13.93 -1.25
CA TYR A 42 -5.62 14.28 0.15
C TYR A 42 -6.33 13.22 1.03
N ARG A 43 -7.55 12.85 0.66
CA ARG A 43 -8.33 11.84 1.38
C ARG A 43 -7.64 10.47 1.38
N VAL A 44 -7.06 10.07 0.24
CA VAL A 44 -6.24 8.85 0.14
C VAL A 44 -5.03 8.97 1.05
N LEU A 45 -4.29 10.09 1.01
CA LEU A 45 -3.12 10.33 1.85
C LEU A 45 -3.44 10.22 3.34
N VAL A 46 -4.52 10.86 3.80
CA VAL A 46 -4.96 10.79 5.21
C VAL A 46 -5.17 9.35 5.64
N SER A 47 -5.87 8.55 4.83
CA SER A 47 -6.09 7.14 5.14
C SER A 47 -4.79 6.34 5.23
N GLU A 48 -3.85 6.57 4.30
CA GLU A 48 -2.56 5.89 4.28
C GLU A 48 -1.70 6.22 5.52
N PHE A 49 -1.73 7.47 5.98
CA PHE A 49 -1.07 7.86 7.23
C PHE A 49 -1.75 7.24 8.46
N MET A 50 -3.07 7.17 8.48
CA MET A 50 -3.80 6.56 9.60
C MET A 50 -3.60 5.04 9.67
N LEU A 51 -3.53 4.36 8.53
CA LEU A 51 -3.38 2.90 8.44
C LEU A 51 -1.99 2.39 8.83
N GLN A 52 -0.98 3.26 8.91
CA GLN A 52 0.34 2.86 9.40
C GLN A 52 0.25 2.35 10.84
N GLN A 53 0.42 1.04 11.06
CA GLN A 53 0.39 0.38 12.37
C GLN A 53 -0.91 0.58 13.18
N THR A 54 -2.02 0.91 12.53
CA THR A 54 -3.34 1.05 13.15
C THR A 54 -4.33 0.07 12.51
N GLN A 55 -5.21 -0.50 13.31
CA GLN A 55 -6.24 -1.43 12.84
C GLN A 55 -7.26 -0.70 11.96
N VAL A 56 -7.71 -1.39 10.90
CA VAL A 56 -8.68 -0.86 9.92
C VAL A 56 -9.97 -0.37 10.58
N SER A 57 -10.51 -1.12 11.57
CA SER A 57 -11.72 -0.73 12.29
C SER A 57 -11.58 0.62 12.99
N ARG A 58 -10.41 0.83 13.64
CA ARG A 58 -10.14 2.10 14.31
C ARG A 58 -9.98 3.25 13.30
N VAL A 59 -9.29 3.02 12.20
CA VAL A 59 -9.18 4.04 11.15
C VAL A 59 -10.55 4.38 10.55
N ALA A 60 -11.42 3.39 10.34
CA ALA A 60 -12.77 3.62 9.81
C ALA A 60 -13.62 4.56 10.69
N GLU A 61 -13.36 4.56 12.00
CA GLU A 61 -14.02 5.47 12.96
C GLU A 61 -13.43 6.89 12.91
N TYR A 62 -12.09 7.01 12.87
CA TYR A 62 -11.40 8.29 13.00
C TYR A 62 -11.32 9.07 11.68
N TYR A 63 -11.25 8.39 10.56
CA TYR A 63 -11.08 8.98 9.23
C TYR A 63 -12.16 10.00 8.86
N PRO A 64 -13.48 9.73 9.00
CA PRO A 64 -14.49 10.72 8.69
C PRO A 64 -14.43 11.95 9.61
N ARG A 65 -14.21 11.76 10.92
CA ARG A 65 -14.10 12.85 11.89
C ARG A 65 -12.91 13.78 11.61
N PHE A 66 -11.80 13.19 11.18
CA PHE A 66 -10.60 13.96 10.81
C PHE A 66 -10.86 14.79 9.56
N LEU A 67 -11.52 14.22 8.54
CA LEU A 67 -11.86 14.93 7.31
C LEU A 67 -12.96 15.98 7.49
N GLU A 68 -13.85 15.81 8.46
CA GLU A 68 -14.81 16.85 8.84
C GLU A 68 -14.09 18.07 9.43
N ARG A 69 -13.10 17.85 10.29
CA ARG A 69 -12.31 18.92 10.91
C ARG A 69 -11.30 19.55 9.95
N PHE A 70 -10.71 18.77 9.05
CA PHE A 70 -9.72 19.19 8.07
C PHE A 70 -10.10 18.60 6.69
N PRO A 71 -10.99 19.26 5.94
CA PRO A 71 -11.53 18.73 4.69
C PRO A 71 -10.53 18.68 3.54
N ASP A 72 -9.48 19.50 3.57
CA ASP A 72 -8.49 19.67 2.52
C ASP A 72 -7.07 19.97 3.06
N LEU A 73 -6.09 20.04 2.15
CA LEU A 73 -4.70 20.34 2.48
C LEU A 73 -4.53 21.73 3.10
N GLU A 74 -5.33 22.72 2.68
CA GLU A 74 -5.19 24.09 3.17
C GLU A 74 -5.69 24.22 4.60
N SER A 75 -6.87 23.67 4.91
CA SER A 75 -7.42 23.66 6.26
C SER A 75 -6.47 22.96 7.24
N LEU A 76 -5.89 21.84 6.81
CA LEU A 76 -4.90 21.13 7.59
C LEU A 76 -3.62 21.96 7.77
N ALA A 77 -3.10 22.61 6.71
CA ALA A 77 -1.89 23.42 6.78
C ALA A 77 -2.02 24.64 7.69
N ARG A 78 -3.20 25.30 7.69
CA ARG A 78 -3.52 26.45 8.53
C ARG A 78 -3.80 26.09 10.00
N ALA A 79 -4.06 24.81 10.28
CA ALA A 79 -4.40 24.35 11.62
C ALA A 79 -3.23 24.57 12.62
N ARG A 80 -3.57 24.82 13.88
CA ARG A 80 -2.58 24.81 14.96
C ARG A 80 -2.08 23.37 15.20
N PRO A 81 -0.79 23.15 15.46
CA PRO A 81 -0.24 21.81 15.72
C PRO A 81 -0.99 21.04 16.81
N ARG A 82 -1.45 21.74 17.85
CA ARG A 82 -2.25 21.17 18.93
C ARG A 82 -3.58 20.62 18.41
N ALA A 83 -4.29 21.36 17.56
CA ALA A 83 -5.58 20.94 16.98
C ALA A 83 -5.45 19.67 16.13
N VAL A 84 -4.35 19.55 15.34
CA VAL A 84 -4.06 18.34 14.56
C VAL A 84 -3.75 17.15 15.47
N ARG A 85 -3.01 17.37 16.54
CA ARG A 85 -2.70 16.33 17.53
C ARG A 85 -3.97 15.83 18.24
N GLU A 86 -4.85 16.74 18.66
CA GLU A 86 -6.14 16.42 19.28
C GLU A 86 -7.03 15.59 18.36
N ALA A 87 -7.15 15.96 17.08
CA ALA A 87 -7.92 15.20 16.09
C ALA A 87 -7.32 13.81 15.80
N TRP A 88 -6.04 13.59 16.16
CA TRP A 88 -5.33 12.33 16.00
C TRP A 88 -5.32 11.49 17.29
N ASP A 89 -5.82 12.05 18.37
CA ASP A 89 -5.76 11.39 19.69
C ASP A 89 -6.48 10.04 19.65
N GLY A 90 -5.89 9.04 20.28
CA GLY A 90 -6.37 7.66 20.23
C GLY A 90 -5.87 6.81 19.05
N LEU A 91 -5.27 7.39 17.99
CA LEU A 91 -4.64 6.60 16.91
C LEU A 91 -3.19 6.20 17.24
N GLY A 92 -2.54 6.89 18.19
CA GLY A 92 -1.15 6.67 18.54
C GLY A 92 -0.15 7.11 17.45
N TYR A 93 1.15 6.85 17.69
CA TYR A 93 2.22 7.19 16.75
C TYR A 93 2.11 8.62 16.19
N TYR A 94 2.04 9.61 17.08
CA TYR A 94 1.81 11.03 16.78
C TYR A 94 2.79 11.66 15.79
N ALA A 95 3.95 11.03 15.56
CA ALA A 95 4.87 11.44 14.50
C ALA A 95 4.20 11.45 13.11
N ARG A 96 3.22 10.58 12.87
CA ARG A 96 2.44 10.54 11.63
C ARG A 96 1.60 11.81 11.47
N ALA A 97 0.90 12.25 12.52
CA ALA A 97 0.13 13.49 12.52
C ALA A 97 1.03 14.71 12.25
N ARG A 98 2.20 14.77 12.91
CA ARG A 98 3.18 15.84 12.68
C ARG A 98 3.68 15.85 11.24
N ASN A 99 4.01 14.69 10.68
CA ASN A 99 4.49 14.57 9.30
C ASN A 99 3.39 14.94 8.29
N LEU A 100 2.14 14.50 8.51
CA LEU A 100 1.01 14.84 7.67
C LEU A 100 0.75 16.36 7.67
N HIS A 101 0.81 17.00 8.84
CA HIS A 101 0.69 18.45 8.97
C HIS A 101 1.84 19.20 8.28
N ALA A 102 3.10 18.75 8.48
CA ALA A 102 4.26 19.33 7.82
C ALA A 102 4.19 19.16 6.29
N LEU A 103 3.68 18.02 5.82
CA LEU A 103 3.44 17.76 4.41
C LEU A 103 2.41 18.76 3.85
N ALA A 104 1.27 18.94 4.52
CA ALA A 104 0.24 19.89 4.10
C ALA A 104 0.81 21.30 3.95
N LYS A 105 1.56 21.79 4.94
CA LYS A 105 2.26 23.08 4.86
C LYS A 105 3.23 23.19 3.70
N ARG A 106 3.98 22.12 3.43
CA ARG A 106 4.95 22.12 2.32
C ARG A 106 4.28 22.14 0.96
N VAL A 107 3.16 21.46 0.80
CA VAL A 107 2.41 21.42 -0.46
C VAL A 107 1.73 22.76 -0.71
N THR A 108 1.03 23.32 0.28
CA THR A 108 0.36 24.62 0.18
C THR A 108 1.36 25.78 0.00
N GLY A 109 2.51 25.74 0.69
CA GLY A 109 3.59 26.73 0.52
C GLY A 109 4.19 26.70 -0.89
N ARG A 110 4.28 25.55 -1.55
CA ARG A 110 4.69 25.46 -2.96
C ARG A 110 3.63 26.00 -3.93
N SER A 111 2.36 25.87 -3.58
CA SER A 111 1.25 26.41 -4.35
C SER A 111 1.30 27.95 -4.41
N VAL A 112 1.59 28.60 -3.29
CA VAL A 112 1.80 30.06 -3.23
C VAL A 112 2.98 30.50 -4.13
N ALA A 113 3.98 29.63 -4.32
CA ALA A 113 5.12 29.86 -5.22
C ALA A 113 4.85 29.41 -6.68
N GLY A 114 3.58 29.15 -7.07
CA GLY A 114 3.18 28.77 -8.43
C GLY A 114 3.54 27.33 -8.84
N ARG A 115 3.86 26.46 -7.87
CA ARG A 115 4.19 25.04 -8.13
C ARG A 115 3.28 24.12 -7.31
N GLY A 116 2.70 23.10 -7.95
CA GLY A 116 1.86 22.10 -7.27
C GLY A 116 0.42 22.54 -7.07
N VAL A 117 -0.13 23.27 -8.03
CA VAL A 117 -1.56 23.57 -8.13
C VAL A 117 -2.19 22.74 -9.24
N ALA A 118 -3.43 22.30 -9.03
CA ALA A 118 -4.29 21.85 -10.11
C ALA A 118 -4.65 23.01 -11.03
N GLY A 119 -5.22 22.75 -12.21
CA GLY A 119 -5.59 23.79 -13.18
C GLY A 119 -6.57 24.86 -12.67
N ASP A 120 -7.25 24.59 -11.54
CA ASP A 120 -8.15 25.47 -10.80
C ASP A 120 -7.46 26.28 -9.68
N GLY A 121 -6.15 26.18 -9.54
CA GLY A 121 -5.38 26.88 -8.51
C GLY A 121 -5.39 26.19 -7.14
N VAL A 122 -6.07 25.06 -6.98
CA VAL A 122 -6.16 24.34 -5.70
C VAL A 122 -4.88 23.56 -5.41
N PRO A 123 -4.29 23.65 -4.20
CA PRO A 123 -3.15 22.85 -3.81
C PRO A 123 -3.44 21.35 -3.90
N THR A 124 -2.60 20.62 -4.64
CA THR A 124 -2.74 19.18 -4.80
C THR A 124 -1.41 18.45 -4.61
N LEU A 125 -1.47 17.17 -4.32
CA LEU A 125 -0.28 16.33 -4.25
C LEU A 125 0.26 16.05 -5.66
N PRO A 126 1.59 15.91 -5.82
CA PRO A 126 2.14 15.41 -7.07
C PRO A 126 1.64 13.99 -7.37
N ASP A 127 1.50 13.68 -8.64
CA ASP A 127 1.08 12.35 -9.10
C ASP A 127 2.25 11.40 -9.37
N ASP A 128 3.48 11.93 -9.35
CA ASP A 128 4.72 11.19 -9.54
C ASP A 128 5.23 10.63 -8.20
N PRO A 129 5.43 9.31 -8.08
CA PRO A 129 6.03 8.71 -6.88
C PRO A 129 7.39 9.28 -6.48
N GLU A 130 8.21 9.72 -7.45
CA GLU A 130 9.52 10.31 -7.18
C GLU A 130 9.41 11.70 -6.54
N GLU A 131 8.37 12.45 -6.84
CA GLU A 131 8.08 13.72 -6.19
C GLU A 131 7.37 13.51 -4.85
N LEU A 132 6.46 12.55 -4.77
CA LEU A 132 5.76 12.21 -3.52
C LEU A 132 6.74 11.81 -2.41
N ILE A 133 7.76 11.01 -2.72
CA ILE A 133 8.72 10.52 -1.71
C ILE A 133 9.57 11.64 -1.08
N LYS A 134 9.62 12.82 -1.69
CA LYS A 134 10.32 14.00 -1.16
C LYS A 134 9.51 14.72 -0.07
N LEU A 135 8.25 14.33 0.13
CA LEU A 135 7.36 14.95 1.10
C LEU A 135 7.52 14.32 2.50
N PRO A 136 7.31 15.10 3.58
CA PRO A 136 7.45 14.61 4.95
C PRO A 136 6.60 13.37 5.24
N GLY A 137 7.22 12.31 5.75
CA GLY A 137 6.53 11.08 6.17
C GLY A 137 6.10 10.14 5.03
N ILE A 138 6.41 10.46 3.78
CA ILE A 138 6.14 9.59 2.63
C ILE A 138 7.36 8.70 2.34
N GLY A 139 7.16 7.39 2.52
CA GLY A 139 8.09 6.36 2.06
C GLY A 139 7.68 5.78 0.71
N PRO A 140 8.50 4.86 0.15
CA PRO A 140 8.22 4.22 -1.16
C PRO A 140 6.84 3.57 -1.25
N TYR A 141 6.37 2.95 -0.17
CA TYR A 141 5.02 2.39 -0.11
C TYR A 141 3.94 3.46 -0.25
N THR A 142 3.97 4.50 0.59
CA THR A 142 2.95 5.56 0.59
C THR A 142 2.96 6.33 -0.73
N ALA A 143 4.14 6.59 -1.31
CA ALA A 143 4.25 7.20 -2.64
C ALA A 143 3.55 6.35 -3.72
N GLY A 144 3.84 5.04 -3.76
CA GLY A 144 3.17 4.11 -4.68
C GLY A 144 1.66 3.99 -4.42
N ALA A 145 1.24 4.00 -3.16
CA ALA A 145 -0.18 3.93 -2.77
C ALA A 145 -0.95 5.18 -3.22
N VAL A 146 -0.45 6.38 -2.92
CA VAL A 146 -1.09 7.64 -3.37
C VAL A 146 -1.13 7.72 -4.89
N ALA A 147 -0.01 7.48 -5.58
CA ALA A 147 0.04 7.50 -7.04
C ALA A 147 -0.93 6.48 -7.69
N SER A 148 -1.03 5.27 -7.10
CA SER A 148 -1.94 4.24 -7.62
C SER A 148 -3.40 4.47 -7.24
N PHE A 149 -3.69 4.93 -6.01
CA PHE A 149 -5.06 4.98 -5.49
C PHE A 149 -5.77 6.28 -5.81
N ALA A 150 -5.06 7.39 -5.88
CA ALA A 150 -5.63 8.68 -6.24
C ALA A 150 -5.56 8.95 -7.74
N TYR A 151 -4.39 8.70 -8.34
CA TYR A 151 -4.11 9.07 -9.73
C TYR A 151 -4.17 7.89 -10.71
N GLU A 152 -4.52 6.70 -10.24
CA GLU A 152 -4.57 5.47 -11.03
C GLU A 152 -3.27 5.18 -11.81
N LYS A 153 -2.11 5.63 -11.31
CA LYS A 153 -0.82 5.30 -11.95
C LYS A 153 -0.55 3.80 -11.87
N PRO A 154 -0.01 3.20 -12.94
CA PRO A 154 0.29 1.76 -12.97
C PRO A 154 1.61 1.44 -12.24
N VAL A 155 1.69 1.81 -10.97
CA VAL A 155 2.84 1.62 -10.08
C VAL A 155 2.50 0.70 -8.92
N PRO A 156 3.46 -0.05 -8.36
CA PRO A 156 3.22 -0.93 -7.23
C PRO A 156 3.13 -0.16 -5.90
N ALA A 157 2.26 -0.63 -5.00
CA ALA A 157 2.23 -0.26 -3.60
C ALA A 157 2.64 -1.48 -2.76
N VAL A 158 3.86 -1.49 -2.22
CA VAL A 158 4.43 -2.66 -1.54
C VAL A 158 4.55 -2.43 -0.05
N ASP A 159 3.50 -2.80 0.69
CA ASP A 159 3.50 -2.86 2.15
C ASP A 159 4.02 -4.21 2.69
N THR A 160 3.93 -4.43 3.99
CA THR A 160 4.31 -5.69 4.64
C THR A 160 3.43 -6.86 4.20
N ASN A 161 2.16 -6.63 3.89
CA ASN A 161 1.22 -7.63 3.41
C ASN A 161 1.58 -8.06 1.99
N VAL A 162 1.76 -7.10 1.08
CA VAL A 162 2.17 -7.34 -0.31
C VAL A 162 3.50 -8.08 -0.36
N ARG A 163 4.50 -7.60 0.41
CA ARG A 163 5.80 -8.28 0.53
C ARG A 163 5.64 -9.73 0.93
N ARG A 164 4.86 -10.03 1.96
CA ARG A 164 4.60 -11.38 2.45
C ARG A 164 3.91 -12.25 1.41
N VAL A 165 2.86 -11.75 0.76
CA VAL A 165 2.14 -12.47 -0.30
C VAL A 165 3.08 -12.82 -1.44
N LEU A 166 3.84 -11.86 -1.96
CA LEU A 166 4.77 -12.07 -3.06
C LEU A 166 5.89 -13.05 -2.68
N SER A 167 6.44 -12.93 -1.47
CA SER A 167 7.46 -13.86 -0.96
C SER A 167 6.95 -15.30 -0.92
N ARG A 168 5.75 -15.52 -0.40
CA ARG A 168 5.16 -16.86 -0.31
C ARG A 168 4.75 -17.43 -1.66
N VAL A 169 4.10 -16.61 -2.50
CA VAL A 169 3.59 -17.08 -3.80
C VAL A 169 4.71 -17.39 -4.79
N PHE A 170 5.69 -16.50 -4.91
CA PHE A 170 6.67 -16.58 -5.99
C PHE A 170 8.02 -17.15 -5.57
N PHE A 171 8.42 -17.00 -4.31
CA PHE A 171 9.71 -17.46 -3.81
C PHE A 171 9.61 -18.69 -2.89
N GLY A 172 8.43 -19.03 -2.41
CA GLY A 172 8.23 -20.14 -1.46
C GLY A 172 8.68 -19.79 -0.04
N ASP A 173 8.87 -18.51 0.27
CA ASP A 173 9.36 -18.04 1.56
C ASP A 173 8.25 -18.08 2.62
N ASP A 174 8.45 -18.87 3.66
CA ASP A 174 7.52 -19.03 4.80
C ASP A 174 8.17 -18.69 6.16
N ARG A 175 9.26 -17.90 6.16
CA ARG A 175 10.02 -17.57 7.38
C ARG A 175 9.19 -16.94 8.51
N GLN A 176 8.06 -16.34 8.19
CA GLN A 176 7.16 -15.75 9.21
C GLN A 176 6.35 -16.81 9.98
N ARG A 177 6.58 -18.10 9.77
CA ARG A 177 5.86 -19.21 10.42
C ARG A 177 6.59 -19.85 11.60
N GLY A 178 7.73 -19.34 12.01
CA GLY A 178 8.25 -19.55 13.36
C GLY A 178 8.68 -20.96 13.76
N SER A 179 9.35 -21.76 12.89
CA SER A 179 10.28 -22.75 13.40
C SER A 179 11.70 -22.19 13.29
N ARG A 180 12.42 -22.08 14.40
CA ARG A 180 13.83 -21.60 14.45
C ARG A 180 14.70 -22.31 13.41
N GLU A 181 14.44 -23.55 13.13
CA GLU A 181 15.20 -24.41 12.23
C GLU A 181 15.07 -24.03 10.73
N ARG A 182 13.92 -23.49 10.30
CA ARG A 182 13.71 -23.01 8.92
C ARG A 182 14.22 -21.60 8.69
N LEU A 183 14.35 -20.80 9.75
CA LEU A 183 14.89 -19.44 9.67
C LEU A 183 16.38 -19.42 9.29
N THR A 184 17.14 -20.46 9.64
CA THR A 184 18.57 -20.57 9.40
C THR A 184 18.94 -20.97 7.96
N ARG A 185 18.02 -21.62 7.22
CA ARG A 185 18.30 -22.18 5.89
C ARG A 185 17.92 -21.31 4.69
N GLN A 186 17.10 -20.28 4.85
CA GLN A 186 16.67 -19.42 3.73
C GLN A 186 17.17 -17.99 3.88
N ARG A 187 18.03 -17.55 2.94
CA ARG A 187 18.46 -16.14 2.87
C ARG A 187 17.25 -15.22 2.66
N PRO A 188 17.21 -14.04 3.33
CA PRO A 188 16.18 -13.03 3.13
C PRO A 188 16.06 -12.65 1.64
N ILE A 189 14.83 -12.58 1.14
CA ILE A 189 14.60 -12.04 -0.20
C ILE A 189 14.88 -10.53 -0.15
N PRO A 190 15.86 -10.03 -0.91
CA PRO A 190 16.19 -8.61 -0.91
C PRO A 190 14.97 -7.76 -1.30
N PRO A 191 14.71 -6.62 -0.63
CA PRO A 191 13.59 -5.74 -0.95
C PRO A 191 13.52 -5.39 -2.44
N ARG A 192 14.64 -5.10 -3.08
CA ARG A 192 14.74 -4.81 -4.53
C ARG A 192 14.11 -5.90 -5.42
N ARG A 193 14.22 -7.19 -5.04
CA ARG A 193 13.61 -8.30 -5.80
C ARG A 193 12.10 -8.33 -5.66
N ILE A 194 11.58 -7.97 -4.50
CA ILE A 194 10.13 -7.87 -4.25
C ILE A 194 9.55 -6.70 -5.05
N TRP A 195 10.19 -5.54 -4.99
CA TRP A 195 9.77 -4.35 -5.75
C TRP A 195 9.80 -4.61 -7.26
N ALA A 196 10.88 -5.17 -7.79
CA ALA A 196 10.99 -5.51 -9.20
C ALA A 196 9.90 -6.52 -9.65
N LEU A 197 9.60 -7.53 -8.81
CA LEU A 197 8.50 -8.45 -9.06
C LEU A 197 7.15 -7.74 -9.02
N ALA A 198 6.90 -6.89 -8.02
CA ALA A 198 5.66 -6.12 -7.91
C ALA A 198 5.44 -5.24 -9.14
N THR A 199 6.46 -4.50 -9.57
CA THR A 199 6.44 -3.70 -10.81
C THR A 199 6.10 -4.54 -12.05
N ALA A 200 6.69 -5.73 -12.17
CA ALA A 200 6.41 -6.64 -13.28
C ALA A 200 4.98 -7.20 -13.25
N LEU A 201 4.36 -7.33 -12.07
CA LEU A 201 3.02 -7.90 -11.89
C LEU A 201 1.90 -6.88 -12.06
N VAL A 202 2.13 -5.63 -11.67
CA VAL A 202 1.11 -4.56 -11.77
C VAL A 202 0.61 -4.45 -13.20
N PRO A 203 -0.73 -4.44 -13.42
CA PRO A 203 -1.31 -4.19 -14.74
C PRO A 203 -0.93 -2.80 -15.27
N LYS A 204 -0.78 -2.68 -16.58
CA LYS A 204 -0.35 -1.41 -17.21
C LYS A 204 -1.46 -0.36 -17.32
N THR A 205 -2.72 -0.73 -17.12
CA THR A 205 -3.84 0.22 -17.12
C THR A 205 -4.15 0.64 -15.68
N GLY A 206 -4.34 1.94 -15.45
CA GLY A 206 -4.47 2.51 -14.11
C GLY A 206 -5.58 1.89 -13.27
N LYS A 207 -6.78 1.80 -13.82
CA LYS A 207 -7.94 1.18 -13.14
C LYS A 207 -7.70 -0.27 -12.72
N ARG A 208 -6.97 -1.05 -13.55
CA ARG A 208 -6.60 -2.43 -13.20
C ARG A 208 -5.43 -2.47 -12.20
N ALA A 209 -4.49 -1.52 -12.28
CA ALA A 209 -3.40 -1.39 -11.32
C ALA A 209 -3.95 -1.07 -9.92
N TRP A 210 -4.88 -0.13 -9.84
CA TRP A 210 -5.61 0.18 -8.61
C TRP A 210 -6.25 -1.07 -7.99
N LYS A 211 -7.05 -1.81 -8.78
CA LYS A 211 -7.71 -3.04 -8.33
C LYS A 211 -6.69 -4.09 -7.87
N PHE A 212 -5.58 -4.23 -8.60
CA PHE A 212 -4.53 -5.20 -8.27
C PHE A 212 -3.85 -4.89 -6.93
N ASN A 213 -3.45 -3.62 -6.71
CA ASN A 213 -2.82 -3.20 -5.47
C ASN A 213 -3.75 -3.38 -4.27
N GLN A 214 -5.01 -2.98 -4.39
CA GLN A 214 -6.03 -3.21 -3.36
C GLN A 214 -6.24 -4.71 -3.08
N ALA A 215 -6.34 -5.52 -4.12
CA ALA A 215 -6.61 -6.95 -4.01
C ALA A 215 -5.47 -7.72 -3.33
N ILE A 216 -4.21 -7.40 -3.64
CA ILE A 216 -3.08 -8.09 -3.04
C ILE A 216 -2.88 -7.71 -1.57
N MET A 217 -3.13 -6.45 -1.21
CA MET A 217 -3.14 -5.99 0.18
C MET A 217 -4.24 -6.69 0.98
N GLU A 218 -5.45 -6.77 0.41
CA GLU A 218 -6.60 -7.44 1.02
C GLU A 218 -6.35 -8.94 1.24
N LEU A 219 -5.76 -9.62 0.24
CA LEU A 219 -5.36 -11.03 0.37
C LEU A 219 -4.38 -11.22 1.53
N GLY A 220 -3.43 -10.30 1.67
CA GLY A 220 -2.47 -10.30 2.78
C GLY A 220 -3.12 -10.07 4.13
N ALA A 221 -4.10 -9.18 4.20
CA ALA A 221 -4.80 -8.83 5.43
C ALA A 221 -5.76 -9.94 5.90
N LEU A 222 -6.48 -10.59 4.97
CA LEU A 222 -7.59 -11.50 5.33
C LEU A 222 -7.21 -12.99 5.25
N ILE A 223 -6.40 -13.38 4.28
CA ILE A 223 -6.12 -14.79 3.96
C ILE A 223 -4.66 -15.16 4.22
N CYS A 224 -3.73 -14.44 3.59
CA CYS A 224 -2.30 -14.72 3.68
C CYS A 224 -1.67 -14.00 4.89
N VAL A 225 -2.33 -14.10 6.04
CA VAL A 225 -1.89 -13.45 7.29
C VAL A 225 -0.52 -13.94 7.76
N ALA A 226 0.15 -13.18 8.65
CA ALA A 226 1.52 -13.45 9.09
C ALA A 226 1.64 -14.82 9.79
N ARG A 227 0.83 -15.02 10.83
CA ARG A 227 0.74 -16.30 11.55
C ARG A 227 -0.48 -17.08 11.05
N LYS A 228 -0.45 -18.39 10.95
CA LYS A 228 -1.57 -19.28 10.58
C LYS A 228 -2.37 -18.82 9.32
N PRO A 229 -1.73 -18.65 8.14
CA PRO A 229 -2.43 -18.23 6.93
C PRO A 229 -3.50 -19.26 6.53
N ARG A 230 -4.64 -18.77 6.04
CA ARG A 230 -5.82 -19.55 5.65
C ARG A 230 -5.65 -20.16 4.26
N CYS A 231 -4.62 -21.01 4.07
CA CYS A 231 -4.26 -21.58 2.77
C CYS A 231 -5.37 -22.41 2.11
N PRO A 232 -6.23 -23.17 2.82
CA PRO A 232 -7.36 -23.88 2.20
C PRO A 232 -8.33 -22.95 1.47
N GLN A 233 -8.57 -21.73 2.00
CA GLN A 233 -9.48 -20.73 1.44
C GLN A 233 -8.80 -19.79 0.43
N CYS A 234 -7.48 -19.94 0.20
CA CYS A 234 -6.71 -18.99 -0.58
C CYS A 234 -6.96 -19.15 -2.09
N PRO A 235 -7.45 -18.09 -2.78
CA PRO A 235 -7.77 -18.14 -4.21
C PRO A 235 -6.55 -18.40 -5.09
N VAL A 236 -5.37 -18.00 -4.63
CA VAL A 236 -4.11 -18.15 -5.36
C VAL A 236 -3.31 -19.39 -4.95
N ARG A 237 -3.87 -20.27 -4.11
CA ARG A 237 -3.21 -21.51 -3.67
C ARG A 237 -2.68 -22.37 -4.83
N PRO A 238 -3.42 -22.57 -5.95
CA PRO A 238 -2.95 -23.40 -7.07
C PRO A 238 -1.68 -22.91 -7.74
N VAL A 239 -1.36 -21.61 -7.61
CA VAL A 239 -0.15 -20.99 -8.18
C VAL A 239 0.89 -20.60 -7.12
N CYS A 240 0.59 -20.84 -5.84
CA CYS A 240 1.44 -20.49 -4.71
C CYS A 240 2.50 -21.57 -4.44
N ARG A 241 3.78 -21.16 -4.41
CA ARG A 241 4.88 -22.10 -4.07
C ARG A 241 4.74 -22.65 -2.65
N THR A 242 4.52 -21.79 -1.67
CA THR A 242 4.32 -22.21 -0.27
C THR A 242 3.04 -23.03 -0.10
N GLY A 243 1.95 -22.69 -0.79
CA GLY A 243 0.68 -23.40 -0.70
C GLY A 243 0.70 -24.80 -1.31
N LYS A 244 1.56 -25.05 -2.32
CA LYS A 244 1.77 -26.37 -2.91
C LYS A 244 2.61 -27.28 -2.01
N ALA A 245 3.67 -26.79 -1.43
CA ALA A 245 4.53 -27.55 -0.53
C ALA A 245 3.77 -28.13 0.68
N ARG A 246 2.70 -27.47 1.12
CA ARG A 246 1.87 -27.91 2.26
C ARG A 246 0.88 -29.02 1.95
N ARG A 247 0.64 -29.36 0.68
CA ARG A 247 -0.15 -30.57 0.32
C ARG A 247 0.61 -31.85 0.61
N THR A 248 1.94 -31.81 0.46
CA THR A 248 2.81 -32.97 0.70
C THR A 248 3.02 -33.27 2.19
N ASP A 249 3.02 -32.23 3.04
CA ASP A 249 3.20 -32.40 4.49
C ASP A 249 1.93 -32.84 5.24
N ALA A 250 0.74 -32.61 4.67
CA ALA A 250 -0.54 -33.02 5.26
C ALA A 250 -1.00 -34.42 4.83
N GLN A 251 -0.29 -35.06 3.92
CA GLN A 251 -0.52 -36.40 3.41
C GLN A 251 0.52 -37.44 3.91
N ARG A 252 1.43 -36.99 4.78
CA ARG A 252 2.34 -37.86 5.54
C ARG A 252 1.90 -37.87 7.01
#